data_2edd398928a1c5eac99eb0872a9352f6
#
_entry.id   2edd398928a1c5eac99eb0872a9352f6
#
_cell.length_a   1.000
_cell.length_b   1.000
_cell.length_c   1.000
_cell.angle_alpha   90.00
_cell.angle_beta   90.00
_cell.angle_gamma   90.00
#
_symmetry.space_group_name_H-M   'P 1'
#
loop_
_entity.id
_entity.type
_entity.pdbx_description
1 polymer ?
#
loop_
_entity_poly.entity_id
_entity_poly.type
_entity_poly.pdbx_seq_one_letter_code
_entity_poly.pdbx_strand_id
1 'polypeptide(L)'
;MTKTTFMIDLRSDTVTLPTPAMRQAMFDAELGDDVMGEDPTTNRLEELSADLMGKEAAVFLPSGTMGNLVSLLSHCERGDEAIMGHMAHTFLFEAGSCAAVGGIHPHTVPNQEDGTLDLYHIQSALRDPNNEHYPRSRLVCLENTHNRCGGAALTPAYMGQVRALADRHGLLIHLDGARIFNAAVALGVEPAVLARDADSVSFCLSKGLAAPVGSVACGTEAFIRRARRNRKMLGGGMRQTGVLAAAGIVGLETMVDRLSADHANARRLAEGLAAMPNIVLDPTRVETNIVIFE
;
A
#
# COMPACT_ATOMS: atom_id res chain seq x y z
N MET A 1 -41.56 14.43 2.69
CA MET A 1 -40.49 13.91 1.84
C MET A 1 -39.25 14.74 2.14
N THR A 2 -38.37 14.26 2.97
CA THR A 2 -37.05 14.89 3.23
C THR A 2 -36.22 14.79 1.95
N LYS A 3 -35.88 15.93 1.34
CA LYS A 3 -34.95 16.00 0.23
C LYS A 3 -33.62 15.47 0.77
N THR A 4 -33.23 14.25 0.41
CA THR A 4 -31.88 13.74 0.64
C THR A 4 -30.96 14.59 -0.25
N THR A 5 -30.29 15.55 0.36
CA THR A 5 -29.25 16.32 -0.34
C THR A 5 -28.09 15.35 -0.59
N PHE A 6 -27.91 14.95 -1.83
CA PHE A 6 -26.74 14.14 -2.22
C PHE A 6 -25.50 15.02 -2.06
N MET A 7 -24.70 14.73 -1.06
CA MET A 7 -23.40 15.36 -0.90
C MET A 7 -22.40 14.58 -1.76
N ILE A 8 -21.74 15.27 -2.69
CA ILE A 8 -20.62 14.72 -3.46
C ILE A 8 -19.37 14.90 -2.61
N ASP A 9 -18.78 13.80 -2.14
CA ASP A 9 -17.57 13.81 -1.32
C ASP A 9 -16.37 13.33 -2.16
N LEU A 10 -15.45 14.25 -2.45
CA LEU A 10 -14.25 14.01 -3.26
C LEU A 10 -12.95 14.08 -2.43
N ARG A 11 -13.05 14.02 -1.09
CA ARG A 11 -11.87 14.19 -0.22
C ARG A 11 -10.84 13.08 -0.38
N SER A 12 -11.28 11.84 -0.51
CA SER A 12 -10.41 10.66 -0.58
C SER A 12 -11.21 9.43 -1.00
N ASP A 13 -10.56 8.46 -1.64
CA ASP A 13 -11.11 7.13 -1.89
C ASP A 13 -11.30 6.29 -0.61
N THR A 14 -10.82 6.75 0.54
CA THR A 14 -11.07 6.13 1.85
C THR A 14 -12.50 6.32 2.35
N VAL A 15 -13.31 7.20 1.73
CA VAL A 15 -14.74 7.38 2.08
C VAL A 15 -15.67 6.49 1.25
N THR A 16 -15.14 5.61 0.42
CA THR A 16 -15.91 4.61 -0.32
C THR A 16 -16.70 3.71 0.63
N LEU A 17 -17.86 3.25 0.18
CA LEU A 17 -18.74 2.37 0.94
C LEU A 17 -18.81 1.00 0.28
N PRO A 18 -18.97 -0.09 1.07
CA PRO A 18 -19.08 -1.43 0.51
C PRO A 18 -20.33 -1.55 -0.37
N THR A 19 -20.16 -2.18 -1.52
CA THR A 19 -21.23 -2.44 -2.49
C THR A 19 -22.29 -3.38 -1.91
N PRO A 20 -23.51 -3.44 -2.50
CA PRO A 20 -24.50 -4.45 -2.12
C PRO A 20 -23.97 -5.88 -2.19
N ALA A 21 -23.15 -6.22 -3.22
CA ALA A 21 -22.55 -7.53 -3.36
C ALA A 21 -21.55 -7.83 -2.21
N MET A 22 -20.74 -6.86 -1.81
CA MET A 22 -19.85 -7.00 -0.65
C MET A 22 -20.66 -7.23 0.63
N ARG A 23 -21.72 -6.48 0.87
CA ARG A 23 -22.57 -6.64 2.06
C ARG A 23 -23.22 -8.04 2.10
N GLN A 24 -23.64 -8.56 0.95
CA GLN A 24 -24.20 -9.92 0.86
C GLN A 24 -23.11 -10.96 1.12
N ALA A 25 -21.93 -10.82 0.51
CA ALA A 25 -20.80 -11.72 0.75
C ALA A 25 -20.39 -11.73 2.24
N MET A 26 -20.36 -10.56 2.90
CA MET A 26 -20.09 -10.47 4.35
C MET A 26 -21.14 -11.22 5.19
N PHE A 27 -22.41 -11.16 4.78
CA PHE A 27 -23.51 -11.87 5.47
C PHE A 27 -23.41 -13.39 5.30
N ASP A 28 -23.03 -13.86 4.11
CA ASP A 28 -22.98 -15.28 3.75
C ASP A 28 -21.62 -15.92 4.04
N ALA A 29 -20.63 -15.16 4.57
CA ALA A 29 -19.26 -15.62 4.75
C ALA A 29 -19.19 -16.86 5.64
N GLU A 30 -18.47 -17.88 5.19
CA GLU A 30 -18.07 -19.01 6.04
C GLU A 30 -16.97 -18.55 6.99
N LEU A 31 -17.12 -18.87 8.29
CA LEU A 31 -16.29 -18.32 9.35
C LEU A 31 -15.56 -19.41 10.16
N GLY A 32 -14.37 -19.03 10.62
CA GLY A 32 -13.57 -19.79 11.57
C GLY A 32 -12.67 -18.85 12.37
N ASP A 33 -11.74 -19.37 13.15
CA ASP A 33 -10.79 -18.54 13.90
C ASP A 33 -9.53 -18.27 13.05
N ASP A 34 -9.35 -17.01 12.58
CA ASP A 34 -8.17 -16.59 11.80
C ASP A 34 -6.85 -16.78 12.56
N VAL A 35 -6.84 -16.58 13.88
CA VAL A 35 -5.61 -16.78 14.70
C VAL A 35 -5.18 -18.24 14.71
N MET A 36 -6.14 -19.16 14.59
CA MET A 36 -5.87 -20.61 14.46
C MET A 36 -5.65 -21.06 13.00
N GLY A 37 -5.84 -20.12 12.04
CA GLY A 37 -5.76 -20.45 10.61
C GLY A 37 -6.97 -21.22 10.09
N GLU A 38 -8.10 -21.18 10.79
CA GLU A 38 -9.30 -21.98 10.54
C GLU A 38 -10.41 -21.19 9.84
N ASP A 39 -10.24 -19.87 9.60
CA ASP A 39 -11.24 -19.06 8.89
C ASP A 39 -11.08 -19.26 7.37
N PRO A 40 -12.00 -20.00 6.72
CA PRO A 40 -11.81 -20.36 5.31
C PRO A 40 -11.90 -19.17 4.37
N THR A 41 -12.73 -18.18 4.71
CA THR A 41 -12.88 -16.97 3.89
C THR A 41 -11.62 -16.08 3.98
N THR A 42 -11.04 -15.96 5.17
CA THR A 42 -9.77 -15.22 5.35
C THR A 42 -8.63 -15.94 4.64
N ASN A 43 -8.53 -17.26 4.77
CA ASN A 43 -7.52 -18.06 4.05
C ASN A 43 -7.64 -17.85 2.54
N ARG A 44 -8.87 -17.88 1.99
CA ARG A 44 -9.11 -17.61 0.57
C ARG A 44 -8.69 -16.21 0.13
N LEU A 45 -8.96 -15.17 0.94
CA LEU A 45 -8.48 -13.82 0.66
C LEU A 45 -6.96 -13.76 0.61
N GLU A 46 -6.29 -14.40 1.57
CA GLU A 46 -4.82 -14.43 1.64
C GLU A 46 -4.20 -15.16 0.46
N GLU A 47 -4.74 -16.33 0.07
CA GLU A 47 -4.32 -17.06 -1.13
C GLU A 47 -4.48 -16.20 -2.39
N LEU A 48 -5.68 -15.66 -2.62
CA LEU A 48 -5.96 -14.80 -3.77
C LEU A 48 -4.99 -13.59 -3.82
N SER A 49 -4.71 -13.00 -2.66
CA SER A 49 -3.81 -11.85 -2.56
C SER A 49 -2.36 -12.21 -2.89
N ALA A 50 -1.89 -13.36 -2.43
CA ALA A 50 -0.56 -13.88 -2.74
C ALA A 50 -0.42 -14.14 -4.25
N ASP A 51 -1.40 -14.79 -4.86
CA ASP A 51 -1.43 -15.09 -6.29
C ASP A 51 -1.40 -13.80 -7.13
N LEU A 52 -2.25 -12.81 -6.80
CA LEU A 52 -2.32 -11.53 -7.52
C LEU A 52 -1.01 -10.73 -7.42
N MET A 53 -0.27 -10.85 -6.32
CA MET A 53 1.02 -10.18 -6.13
C MET A 53 2.22 -11.02 -6.59
N GLY A 54 2.01 -12.28 -7.00
CA GLY A 54 3.08 -13.20 -7.35
C GLY A 54 4.02 -13.49 -6.18
N LYS A 55 3.47 -13.59 -4.96
CA LYS A 55 4.20 -13.86 -3.72
C LYS A 55 3.82 -15.25 -3.16
N GLU A 56 4.67 -15.78 -2.27
CA GLU A 56 4.47 -17.11 -1.69
C GLU A 56 3.29 -17.20 -0.73
N ALA A 57 3.03 -16.12 0.02
CA ALA A 57 1.99 -16.07 1.04
C ALA A 57 1.54 -14.64 1.32
N ALA A 58 0.41 -14.52 2.04
CA ALA A 58 -0.13 -13.24 2.47
C ALA A 58 -0.68 -13.29 3.90
N VAL A 59 -0.96 -12.11 4.47
CA VAL A 59 -1.62 -11.95 5.77
C VAL A 59 -2.60 -10.79 5.71
N PHE A 60 -3.84 -11.05 6.14
CA PHE A 60 -4.88 -10.02 6.29
C PHE A 60 -4.64 -9.18 7.55
N LEU A 61 -4.83 -7.87 7.41
CA LEU A 61 -4.54 -6.86 8.44
C LEU A 61 -5.68 -5.85 8.54
N PRO A 62 -5.97 -5.29 9.74
CA PRO A 62 -7.07 -4.34 9.93
C PRO A 62 -6.93 -3.05 9.12
N SER A 63 -5.71 -2.59 8.84
CA SER A 63 -5.47 -1.29 8.19
C SER A 63 -4.16 -1.26 7.41
N GLY A 64 -4.02 -0.31 6.47
CA GLY A 64 -2.78 -0.06 5.74
C GLY A 64 -1.63 0.35 6.65
N THR A 65 -1.88 1.20 7.64
CA THR A 65 -0.89 1.60 8.65
C THR A 65 -0.31 0.38 9.39
N MET A 66 -1.17 -0.57 9.77
CA MET A 66 -0.68 -1.81 10.37
C MET A 66 0.07 -2.66 9.33
N GLY A 67 -0.33 -2.64 8.07
CA GLY A 67 0.34 -3.33 6.97
C GLY A 67 1.80 -2.89 6.84
N ASN A 68 2.02 -1.60 6.76
CA ASN A 68 3.37 -1.02 6.69
C ASN A 68 4.17 -1.30 7.97
N LEU A 69 3.60 -1.01 9.14
CA LEU A 69 4.30 -1.23 10.41
C LEU A 69 4.71 -2.71 10.59
N VAL A 70 3.80 -3.65 10.33
CA VAL A 70 4.08 -5.08 10.41
C VAL A 70 5.19 -5.48 9.42
N SER A 71 5.18 -4.90 8.22
CA SER A 71 6.21 -5.16 7.22
C SER A 71 7.59 -4.66 7.67
N LEU A 72 7.65 -3.43 8.17
CA LEU A 72 8.89 -2.86 8.71
C LEU A 72 9.44 -3.71 9.88
N LEU A 73 8.58 -4.07 10.85
CA LEU A 73 8.94 -4.95 11.98
C LEU A 73 9.36 -6.36 11.55
N SER A 74 8.95 -6.80 10.36
CA SER A 74 9.32 -8.12 9.83
C SER A 74 10.66 -8.11 9.09
N HIS A 75 11.08 -6.95 8.59
CA HIS A 75 12.34 -6.77 7.89
C HIS A 75 13.47 -6.23 8.77
N CYS A 76 13.12 -5.37 9.73
CA CYS A 76 14.06 -4.63 10.57
C CYS A 76 14.00 -5.09 12.02
N GLU A 77 15.10 -4.87 12.71
CA GLU A 77 15.22 -4.96 14.16
C GLU A 77 15.31 -3.56 14.77
N ARG A 78 15.18 -3.46 16.10
CA ARG A 78 15.40 -2.18 16.80
C ARG A 78 16.80 -1.66 16.54
N GLY A 79 16.90 -0.39 16.15
CA GLY A 79 18.18 0.26 15.79
C GLY A 79 18.54 0.13 14.31
N ASP A 80 17.84 -0.67 13.51
CA ASP A 80 18.03 -0.66 12.06
C ASP A 80 17.47 0.63 11.44
N GLU A 81 17.96 0.97 10.26
CA GLU A 81 17.54 2.13 9.48
C GLU A 81 16.72 1.70 8.27
N ALA A 82 15.57 2.37 8.07
CA ALA A 82 14.75 2.26 6.88
C ALA A 82 14.83 3.56 6.07
N ILE A 83 15.28 3.47 4.82
CA ILE A 83 15.38 4.59 3.88
C ILE A 83 14.04 4.74 3.19
N MET A 84 13.46 5.93 3.19
CA MET A 84 12.15 6.20 2.61
C MET A 84 12.05 7.64 2.08
N GLY A 85 11.07 7.90 1.24
CA GLY A 85 10.80 9.24 0.76
C GLY A 85 10.32 10.17 1.88
N HIS A 86 10.73 11.45 1.86
CA HIS A 86 10.30 12.44 2.85
C HIS A 86 8.79 12.74 2.77
N MET A 87 8.12 12.41 1.65
CA MET A 87 6.68 12.52 1.47
C MET A 87 5.96 11.16 1.59
N ALA A 88 6.66 10.08 1.92
CA ALA A 88 6.07 8.76 2.06
C ALA A 88 4.99 8.73 3.15
N HIS A 89 3.90 7.98 2.89
CA HIS A 89 2.81 7.79 3.85
C HIS A 89 3.33 7.20 5.17
N THR A 90 4.21 6.22 5.08
CA THR A 90 4.87 5.55 6.21
C THR A 90 5.63 6.51 7.11
N PHE A 91 6.15 7.61 6.55
CA PHE A 91 6.85 8.64 7.33
C PHE A 91 5.92 9.69 7.91
N LEU A 92 4.96 10.22 7.09
CA LEU A 92 4.18 11.39 7.44
C LEU A 92 2.87 11.07 8.19
N PHE A 93 2.20 9.94 7.85
CA PHE A 93 0.79 9.73 8.21
C PHE A 93 0.52 8.50 9.06
N GLU A 94 1.55 7.88 9.63
CA GLU A 94 1.43 6.67 10.46
C GLU A 94 1.84 6.90 11.92
N ALA A 95 1.64 8.12 12.40
CA ALA A 95 1.89 8.53 13.79
C ALA A 95 3.32 8.23 14.30
N GLY A 96 4.31 8.18 13.38
CA GLY A 96 5.69 7.86 13.73
C GLY A 96 5.89 6.42 14.22
N SER A 97 4.99 5.52 13.86
CA SER A 97 4.90 4.15 14.39
C SER A 97 6.17 3.33 14.19
N CYS A 98 6.88 3.51 13.07
CA CYS A 98 8.15 2.82 12.81
C CYS A 98 9.21 3.12 13.90
N ALA A 99 9.28 4.36 14.36
CA ALA A 99 10.18 4.76 15.43
C ALA A 99 9.57 4.44 16.82
N ALA A 100 8.33 4.86 17.07
CA ALA A 100 7.71 4.76 18.40
C ALA A 100 7.46 3.31 18.84
N VAL A 101 7.05 2.44 17.93
CA VAL A 101 6.75 1.03 18.20
C VAL A 101 7.90 0.13 17.76
N GLY A 102 8.39 0.32 16.54
CA GLY A 102 9.44 -0.50 15.95
C GLY A 102 10.83 -0.23 16.51
N GLY A 103 11.10 1.01 16.94
CA GLY A 103 12.46 1.45 17.26
C GLY A 103 13.35 1.46 16.03
N ILE A 104 12.75 1.58 14.85
CA ILE A 104 13.43 1.64 13.55
C ILE A 104 13.73 3.11 13.26
N HIS A 105 14.95 3.41 12.82
CA HIS A 105 15.36 4.76 12.46
C HIS A 105 14.90 5.12 11.05
N PRO A 106 13.95 6.06 10.85
CA PRO A 106 13.58 6.50 9.52
C PRO A 106 14.66 7.45 8.97
N HIS A 107 15.18 7.14 7.79
CA HIS A 107 16.11 8.01 7.06
C HIS A 107 15.40 8.49 5.79
N THR A 108 15.04 9.76 5.76
CA THR A 108 14.30 10.31 4.62
C THR A 108 15.23 10.86 3.54
N VAL A 109 14.87 10.57 2.29
CA VAL A 109 15.48 11.15 1.09
C VAL A 109 14.42 11.90 0.28
N PRO A 110 14.80 12.89 -0.56
CA PRO A 110 13.84 13.64 -1.36
C PRO A 110 13.05 12.73 -2.32
N ASN A 111 11.72 12.89 -2.35
CA ASN A 111 10.91 12.37 -3.46
C ASN A 111 11.04 13.28 -4.67
N GLN A 112 11.06 12.67 -5.86
CA GLN A 112 10.84 13.36 -7.10
C GLN A 112 9.33 13.59 -7.32
N GLU A 113 8.96 14.46 -8.25
CA GLU A 113 7.56 14.78 -8.53
C GLU A 113 6.74 13.57 -9.05
N ASP A 114 7.40 12.60 -9.67
CA ASP A 114 6.83 11.34 -10.14
C ASP A 114 6.78 10.23 -9.07
N GLY A 115 7.05 10.59 -7.81
CA GLY A 115 7.04 9.66 -6.67
C GLY A 115 8.31 8.83 -6.52
N THR A 116 9.24 8.87 -7.47
CA THR A 116 10.51 8.15 -7.38
C THR A 116 11.45 8.74 -6.32
N LEU A 117 12.40 7.94 -5.87
CA LEU A 117 13.57 8.37 -5.11
C LEU A 117 14.78 8.30 -6.03
N ASP A 118 15.57 9.37 -6.10
CA ASP A 118 16.81 9.34 -6.88
C ASP A 118 17.74 8.26 -6.31
N LEU A 119 18.22 7.37 -7.19
CA LEU A 119 19.11 6.27 -6.82
C LEU A 119 20.40 6.78 -6.14
N TYR A 120 20.87 7.95 -6.55
CA TYR A 120 22.02 8.59 -5.90
C TYR A 120 21.70 8.96 -4.43
N HIS A 121 20.50 9.48 -4.16
CA HIS A 121 20.08 9.81 -2.80
C HIS A 121 19.92 8.55 -1.94
N ILE A 122 19.33 7.47 -2.50
CA ILE A 122 19.26 6.17 -1.78
C ILE A 122 20.66 5.67 -1.47
N GLN A 123 21.57 5.69 -2.44
CA GLN A 123 22.95 5.23 -2.24
C GLN A 123 23.72 6.10 -1.24
N SER A 124 23.53 7.41 -1.29
CA SER A 124 24.20 8.36 -0.37
C SER A 124 23.68 8.24 1.08
N ALA A 125 22.47 7.71 1.26
CA ALA A 125 21.88 7.47 2.57
C ALA A 125 22.45 6.21 3.26
N LEU A 126 23.15 5.34 2.53
CA LEU A 126 23.70 4.09 3.08
C LEU A 126 24.79 4.38 4.11
N ARG A 127 24.76 3.64 5.19
CA ARG A 127 25.75 3.72 6.26
C ARG A 127 26.84 2.67 6.05
N ASP A 128 28.06 3.00 6.49
CA ASP A 128 29.15 2.01 6.58
C ASP A 128 28.78 0.96 7.64
N PRO A 129 28.59 -0.31 7.26
CA PRO A 129 28.19 -1.36 8.19
C PRO A 129 29.27 -1.72 9.21
N ASN A 130 30.51 -1.29 8.98
CA ASN A 130 31.65 -1.54 9.89
C ASN A 130 31.83 -0.41 10.93
N ASN A 131 31.06 0.67 10.84
CA ASN A 131 31.15 1.78 11.76
C ASN A 131 30.07 1.67 12.84
N GLU A 132 30.47 1.39 14.08
CA GLU A 132 29.60 1.20 15.24
C GLU A 132 28.78 2.45 15.64
N HIS A 133 29.12 3.62 15.10
CA HIS A 133 28.39 4.87 15.35
C HIS A 133 27.13 5.01 14.52
N TYR A 134 26.92 4.16 13.52
CA TYR A 134 25.78 4.28 12.59
C TYR A 134 24.74 3.20 12.82
N PRO A 135 23.44 3.53 12.60
CA PRO A 135 22.42 2.50 12.46
C PRO A 135 22.70 1.66 11.21
N ARG A 136 22.29 0.40 11.21
CA ARG A 136 22.45 -0.48 10.05
C ARG A 136 21.36 -0.14 9.02
N SER A 137 21.74 0.36 7.84
CA SER A 137 20.82 0.50 6.71
C SER A 137 20.32 -0.88 6.30
N ARG A 138 18.99 -1.10 6.36
CA ARG A 138 18.41 -2.43 6.20
C ARG A 138 17.34 -2.49 5.12
N LEU A 139 16.50 -1.46 4.99
CA LEU A 139 15.30 -1.48 4.20
C LEU A 139 15.19 -0.21 3.35
N VAL A 140 14.72 -0.36 2.11
CA VAL A 140 14.20 0.74 1.29
C VAL A 140 12.69 0.61 1.22
N CYS A 141 11.97 1.67 1.57
CA CYS A 141 10.51 1.74 1.46
C CYS A 141 10.12 2.61 0.28
N LEU A 142 9.31 2.06 -0.64
CA LEU A 142 8.74 2.76 -1.78
C LEU A 142 7.21 2.80 -1.64
N GLU A 143 6.54 3.72 -2.35
CA GLU A 143 5.08 3.88 -2.30
C GLU A 143 4.50 3.88 -3.71
N ASN A 144 3.47 3.04 -3.99
CA ASN A 144 2.81 2.92 -5.29
C ASN A 144 1.29 2.67 -5.17
N THR A 145 0.41 3.55 -5.71
CA THR A 145 0.75 4.87 -6.26
C THR A 145 1.17 5.83 -5.15
N HIS A 146 2.05 6.79 -5.47
CA HIS A 146 2.54 7.71 -4.45
C HIS A 146 1.50 8.80 -4.13
N ASN A 147 0.94 8.77 -2.91
CA ASN A 147 -0.19 9.61 -2.51
C ASN A 147 0.12 11.12 -2.63
N ARG A 148 1.22 11.57 -2.04
CA ARG A 148 1.61 13.00 -2.01
C ARG A 148 2.19 13.51 -3.33
N CYS A 149 2.53 12.61 -4.25
CA CYS A 149 2.98 12.95 -5.61
C CYS A 149 1.82 12.82 -6.62
N GLY A 150 0.57 13.12 -6.22
CA GLY A 150 -0.57 13.14 -7.13
C GLY A 150 -1.04 11.77 -7.61
N GLY A 151 -0.74 10.70 -6.89
CA GLY A 151 -1.08 9.34 -7.32
C GLY A 151 -0.18 8.82 -8.45
N ALA A 152 1.02 9.36 -8.58
CA ALA A 152 2.02 8.92 -9.56
C ALA A 152 2.34 7.42 -9.43
N ALA A 153 2.49 6.74 -10.56
CA ALA A 153 2.69 5.29 -10.63
C ALA A 153 4.16 4.95 -10.89
N LEU A 154 4.81 4.28 -9.94
CA LEU A 154 6.17 3.76 -10.11
C LEU A 154 6.19 2.65 -11.17
N THR A 155 7.06 2.79 -12.16
CA THR A 155 7.16 1.82 -13.25
C THR A 155 7.94 0.56 -12.88
N PRO A 156 7.70 -0.58 -13.55
CA PRO A 156 8.51 -1.79 -13.37
C PRO A 156 10.01 -1.56 -13.64
N ALA A 157 10.34 -0.68 -14.58
CA ALA A 157 11.73 -0.33 -14.89
C ALA A 157 12.43 0.36 -13.71
N TYR A 158 11.76 1.32 -13.06
CA TYR A 158 12.28 1.97 -11.87
C TYR A 158 12.42 0.97 -10.70
N MET A 159 11.41 0.12 -10.48
CA MET A 159 11.49 -0.93 -9.45
C MET A 159 12.70 -1.83 -9.65
N GLY A 160 12.98 -2.24 -10.89
CA GLY A 160 14.17 -3.03 -11.23
C GLY A 160 15.49 -2.30 -10.98
N GLN A 161 15.54 -0.97 -11.19
CA GLN A 161 16.74 -0.17 -10.87
C GLN A 161 16.99 -0.12 -9.36
N VAL A 162 15.94 0.08 -8.54
CA VAL A 162 16.04 0.05 -7.07
C VAL A 162 16.44 -1.34 -6.60
N ARG A 163 15.87 -2.42 -7.18
CA ARG A 163 16.26 -3.81 -6.87
C ARG A 163 17.75 -4.04 -7.11
N ALA A 164 18.25 -3.64 -8.28
CA ALA A 164 19.66 -3.77 -8.60
C ALA A 164 20.58 -2.99 -7.64
N LEU A 165 20.14 -1.83 -7.15
CA LEU A 165 20.86 -1.08 -6.11
C LEU A 165 20.82 -1.85 -4.78
N ALA A 166 19.65 -2.29 -4.36
CA ALA A 166 19.43 -2.99 -3.10
C ALA A 166 20.25 -4.30 -3.03
N ASP A 167 20.31 -5.07 -4.12
CA ASP A 167 21.10 -6.30 -4.20
C ASP A 167 22.60 -6.06 -3.99
N ARG A 168 23.14 -4.99 -4.56
CA ARG A 168 24.56 -4.64 -4.40
C ARG A 168 24.93 -4.31 -2.95
N HIS A 169 23.97 -3.86 -2.15
CA HIS A 169 24.19 -3.39 -0.78
C HIS A 169 23.52 -4.27 0.29
N GLY A 170 22.93 -5.40 -0.09
CA GLY A 170 22.26 -6.32 0.83
C GLY A 170 21.03 -5.73 1.54
N LEU A 171 20.32 -4.81 0.85
CA LEU A 171 19.11 -4.18 1.36
C LEU A 171 17.88 -4.99 0.95
N LEU A 172 16.83 -4.86 1.75
CA LEU A 172 15.48 -5.31 1.42
C LEU A 172 14.65 -4.16 0.87
N ILE A 173 13.58 -4.48 0.15
CA ILE A 173 12.62 -3.51 -0.39
C ILE A 173 11.21 -3.85 0.12
N HIS A 174 10.57 -2.89 0.78
CA HIS A 174 9.14 -2.91 1.07
C HIS A 174 8.41 -1.94 0.15
N LEU A 175 7.36 -2.43 -0.52
CA LEU A 175 6.48 -1.61 -1.34
C LEU A 175 5.17 -1.34 -0.60
N ASP A 176 4.97 -0.10 -0.15
CA ASP A 176 3.63 0.37 0.21
C ASP A 176 2.81 0.51 -1.07
N GLY A 177 2.11 -0.55 -1.39
CA GLY A 177 1.23 -0.66 -2.54
C GLY A 177 -0.22 -0.31 -2.21
N ALA A 178 -0.46 0.65 -1.29
CA ALA A 178 -1.81 0.99 -0.84
C ALA A 178 -2.82 1.19 -1.99
N ARG A 179 -2.33 1.60 -3.17
CA ARG A 179 -3.09 1.73 -4.42
C ARG A 179 -2.40 1.03 -5.60
N ILE A 180 -1.76 -0.10 -5.39
CA ILE A 180 -1.02 -0.83 -6.43
C ILE A 180 -1.91 -1.23 -7.62
N PHE A 181 -3.20 -1.51 -7.38
CA PHE A 181 -4.15 -1.81 -8.45
C PHE A 181 -4.43 -0.57 -9.33
N ASN A 182 -4.44 0.64 -8.76
CA ASN A 182 -4.50 1.87 -9.55
C ASN A 182 -3.25 2.00 -10.42
N ALA A 183 -2.05 1.75 -9.88
CA ALA A 183 -0.81 1.77 -10.67
C ALA A 183 -0.84 0.72 -11.78
N ALA A 184 -1.27 -0.50 -11.49
CA ALA A 184 -1.37 -1.59 -12.46
C ALA A 184 -2.30 -1.23 -13.63
N VAL A 185 -3.50 -0.70 -13.33
CA VAL A 185 -4.48 -0.24 -14.34
C VAL A 185 -3.93 0.93 -15.15
N ALA A 186 -3.27 1.90 -14.52
CA ALA A 186 -2.71 3.06 -15.23
C ALA A 186 -1.57 2.68 -16.19
N LEU A 187 -0.73 1.73 -15.77
CA LEU A 187 0.42 1.27 -16.55
C LEU A 187 0.09 0.12 -17.51
N GLY A 188 -1.12 -0.46 -17.42
CA GLY A 188 -1.54 -1.60 -18.26
C GLY A 188 -0.73 -2.86 -18.00
N VAL A 189 -0.37 -3.13 -16.74
CA VAL A 189 0.41 -4.30 -16.30
C VAL A 189 -0.28 -5.04 -15.18
N GLU A 190 0.06 -6.33 -14.99
CA GLU A 190 -0.42 -7.08 -13.83
C GLU A 190 0.22 -6.56 -12.52
N PRO A 191 -0.52 -6.58 -11.39
CA PRO A 191 0.03 -6.14 -10.10
C PRO A 191 1.30 -6.89 -9.69
N ALA A 192 1.41 -8.19 -10.02
CA ALA A 192 2.60 -8.99 -9.79
C ALA A 192 3.87 -8.43 -10.43
N VAL A 193 3.74 -7.77 -11.59
CA VAL A 193 4.88 -7.14 -12.29
C VAL A 193 5.44 -5.97 -11.48
N LEU A 194 4.57 -5.19 -10.83
CA LEU A 194 4.97 -4.08 -9.96
C LEU A 194 5.53 -4.57 -8.61
N ALA A 195 5.00 -5.67 -8.09
CA ALA A 195 5.43 -6.26 -6.82
C ALA A 195 6.70 -7.11 -6.93
N ARG A 196 7.07 -7.56 -8.16
CA ARG A 196 8.12 -8.56 -8.40
C ARG A 196 9.44 -8.23 -7.69
N ASP A 197 9.90 -6.99 -7.83
CA ASP A 197 11.22 -6.55 -7.38
C ASP A 197 11.23 -6.08 -5.91
N ALA A 198 10.11 -6.20 -5.18
CA ALA A 198 10.01 -5.95 -3.75
C ALA A 198 10.05 -7.27 -2.95
N ASP A 199 10.70 -7.26 -1.77
CA ASP A 199 10.71 -8.40 -0.84
C ASP A 199 9.37 -8.59 -0.14
N SER A 200 8.65 -7.48 0.08
CA SER A 200 7.27 -7.47 0.56
C SER A 200 6.47 -6.34 -0.08
N VAL A 201 5.18 -6.54 -0.22
CA VAL A 201 4.22 -5.53 -0.67
C VAL A 201 3.00 -5.55 0.25
N SER A 202 2.50 -4.38 0.62
CA SER A 202 1.19 -4.23 1.27
C SER A 202 0.23 -3.52 0.32
N PHE A 203 -1.08 -3.82 0.39
CA PHE A 203 -2.10 -3.07 -0.35
C PHE A 203 -3.38 -2.93 0.45
N CYS A 204 -4.14 -1.86 0.19
CA CYS A 204 -5.40 -1.58 0.87
C CYS A 204 -6.60 -2.13 0.10
N LEU A 205 -7.52 -2.77 0.83
CA LEU A 205 -8.83 -3.16 0.34
C LEU A 205 -9.86 -2.02 0.50
N SER A 206 -9.64 -1.15 1.48
CA SER A 206 -10.56 -0.11 1.97
C SER A 206 -10.38 1.26 1.31
N LYS A 207 -10.02 1.28 0.03
CA LYS A 207 -9.89 2.51 -0.79
C LYS A 207 -10.70 2.36 -2.08
N GLY A 208 -10.12 2.51 -3.26
CA GLY A 208 -10.80 2.34 -4.54
C GLY A 208 -11.46 0.95 -4.74
N LEU A 209 -10.99 -0.07 -4.04
CA LEU A 209 -11.61 -1.40 -4.04
C LEU A 209 -12.89 -1.49 -3.18
N ALA A 210 -13.21 -0.45 -2.42
CA ALA A 210 -14.46 -0.25 -1.67
C ALA A 210 -14.78 -1.28 -0.56
N ALA A 211 -13.88 -2.16 -0.16
CA ALA A 211 -14.09 -2.95 1.04
C ALA A 211 -14.16 -2.04 2.29
N PRO A 212 -14.95 -2.39 3.33
CA PRO A 212 -15.18 -1.50 4.47
C PRO A 212 -13.93 -1.28 5.33
N VAL A 213 -13.04 -2.26 5.37
CA VAL A 213 -11.79 -2.25 6.16
C VAL A 213 -10.75 -3.16 5.51
N GLY A 214 -9.52 -3.01 5.92
CA GLY A 214 -8.49 -4.00 5.72
C GLY A 214 -7.44 -3.67 4.69
N SER A 215 -6.36 -4.38 4.86
CA SER A 215 -5.18 -4.36 4.01
C SER A 215 -4.59 -5.77 4.00
N VAL A 216 -3.75 -6.06 3.03
CA VAL A 216 -3.05 -7.35 2.95
C VAL A 216 -1.57 -7.07 2.77
N ALA A 217 -0.71 -7.79 3.48
CA ALA A 217 0.73 -7.81 3.23
C ALA A 217 1.11 -9.17 2.62
N CYS A 218 1.91 -9.12 1.55
CA CYS A 218 2.35 -10.31 0.80
C CYS A 218 3.88 -10.35 0.76
N GLY A 219 4.44 -11.57 0.76
CA GLY A 219 5.88 -11.80 0.71
C GLY A 219 6.20 -13.29 0.74
N THR A 220 7.43 -13.64 1.15
CA THR A 220 7.81 -15.03 1.37
C THR A 220 7.08 -15.61 2.57
N GLU A 221 6.95 -16.95 2.64
CA GLU A 221 6.40 -17.62 3.83
C GLU A 221 7.14 -17.23 5.12
N ALA A 222 8.47 -17.10 5.04
CA ALA A 222 9.28 -16.69 6.19
C ALA A 222 8.92 -15.28 6.67
N PHE A 223 8.72 -14.34 5.74
CA PHE A 223 8.25 -12.99 6.05
C PHE A 223 6.84 -13.04 6.65
N ILE A 224 5.90 -13.80 6.08
CA ILE A 224 4.52 -13.88 6.57
C ILE A 224 4.44 -14.52 7.96
N ARG A 225 5.26 -15.51 8.29
CA ARG A 225 5.35 -16.03 9.66
C ARG A 225 5.73 -14.94 10.68
N ARG A 226 6.71 -14.08 10.34
CA ARG A 226 7.08 -12.92 11.17
C ARG A 226 5.97 -11.87 11.23
N ALA A 227 5.34 -11.59 10.09
CA ALA A 227 4.24 -10.65 9.97
C ALA A 227 3.03 -11.05 10.83
N ARG A 228 2.63 -12.32 10.84
CA ARG A 228 1.56 -12.84 11.73
C ARG A 228 1.90 -12.65 13.20
N ARG A 229 3.14 -12.89 13.61
CA ARG A 229 3.60 -12.64 14.98
C ARG A 229 3.52 -11.15 15.33
N ASN A 230 3.98 -10.28 14.46
CA ASN A 230 3.93 -8.83 14.65
C ASN A 230 2.48 -8.32 14.66
N ARG A 231 1.62 -8.82 13.75
CA ARG A 231 0.18 -8.56 13.75
C ARG A 231 -0.44 -8.89 15.11
N LYS A 232 -0.10 -10.06 15.67
CA LYS A 232 -0.62 -10.48 16.98
C LYS A 232 -0.15 -9.55 18.09
N MET A 233 1.12 -9.18 18.10
CA MET A 233 1.71 -8.28 19.11
C MET A 233 1.05 -6.89 19.09
N LEU A 234 0.69 -6.39 17.90
CA LEU A 234 0.04 -5.10 17.71
C LEU A 234 -1.49 -5.13 17.94
N GLY A 235 -2.05 -6.28 18.31
CA GLY A 235 -3.50 -6.42 18.55
C GLY A 235 -4.34 -6.63 17.29
N GLY A 236 -3.72 -6.83 16.11
CA GLY A 236 -4.40 -7.04 14.83
C GLY A 236 -4.81 -8.48 14.53
N GLY A 237 -4.54 -9.43 15.42
CA GLY A 237 -5.04 -10.80 15.31
C GLY A 237 -6.49 -10.87 15.81
N MET A 238 -7.42 -10.77 14.87
CA MET A 238 -8.87 -10.86 15.14
C MET A 238 -9.32 -12.34 15.13
N ARG A 239 -10.61 -12.60 15.25
CA ARG A 239 -11.17 -13.96 15.30
C ARG A 239 -11.86 -14.31 13.97
N GLN A 240 -13.15 -14.16 13.86
CA GLN A 240 -13.94 -14.52 12.67
C GLN A 240 -13.82 -13.39 11.62
N THR A 241 -12.64 -13.24 11.05
CA THR A 241 -12.33 -12.16 10.10
C THR A 241 -12.88 -12.39 8.70
N GLY A 242 -13.36 -13.61 8.43
CA GLY A 242 -14.01 -13.95 7.17
C GLY A 242 -15.16 -13.02 6.81
N VAL A 243 -15.85 -12.48 7.80
CA VAL A 243 -16.90 -11.46 7.61
C VAL A 243 -16.37 -10.22 6.89
N LEU A 244 -15.13 -9.84 7.14
CA LEU A 244 -14.47 -8.69 6.51
C LEU A 244 -13.75 -9.11 5.23
N ALA A 245 -13.10 -10.26 5.26
CA ALA A 245 -12.34 -10.82 4.15
C ALA A 245 -13.22 -11.06 2.91
N ALA A 246 -14.48 -11.47 3.11
CA ALA A 246 -15.44 -11.66 2.02
C ALA A 246 -15.64 -10.40 1.17
N ALA A 247 -15.72 -9.22 1.79
CA ALA A 247 -15.78 -7.95 1.06
C ALA A 247 -14.48 -7.67 0.30
N GLY A 248 -13.34 -8.04 0.87
CA GLY A 248 -12.04 -7.95 0.21
C GLY A 248 -11.95 -8.80 -1.05
N ILE A 249 -12.43 -10.04 -1.00
CA ILE A 249 -12.49 -10.95 -2.16
C ILE A 249 -13.33 -10.34 -3.28
N VAL A 250 -14.56 -9.89 -2.96
CA VAL A 250 -15.43 -9.21 -3.94
C VAL A 250 -14.73 -7.97 -4.52
N GLY A 251 -14.02 -7.20 -3.68
CA GLY A 251 -13.24 -6.05 -4.12
C GLY A 251 -12.17 -6.41 -5.14
N LEU A 252 -11.39 -7.46 -4.88
CA LEU A 252 -10.34 -7.93 -5.77
C LEU A 252 -10.90 -8.52 -7.08
N GLU A 253 -12.02 -9.22 -7.03
CA GLU A 253 -12.60 -9.88 -8.19
C GLU A 253 -13.43 -8.95 -9.09
N THR A 254 -14.00 -7.84 -8.54
CA THR A 254 -14.98 -7.06 -9.28
C THR A 254 -14.70 -5.56 -9.37
N MET A 255 -13.79 -5.01 -8.54
CA MET A 255 -13.58 -3.57 -8.47
C MET A 255 -12.30 -3.11 -9.16
N VAL A 256 -11.36 -3.99 -9.47
CA VAL A 256 -10.07 -3.61 -10.07
C VAL A 256 -10.27 -2.97 -11.45
N ASP A 257 -11.02 -3.62 -12.33
CA ASP A 257 -11.22 -3.12 -13.71
C ASP A 257 -11.93 -1.76 -13.76
N ARG A 258 -12.82 -1.50 -12.78
CA ARG A 258 -13.54 -0.22 -12.72
C ARG A 258 -12.67 0.95 -12.25
N LEU A 259 -11.46 0.72 -11.72
CA LEU A 259 -10.52 1.81 -11.36
C LEU A 259 -10.17 2.66 -12.59
N SER A 260 -10.25 2.11 -13.79
CA SER A 260 -10.10 2.86 -15.04
C SER A 260 -11.13 3.98 -15.18
N ALA A 261 -12.37 3.76 -14.70
CA ALA A 261 -13.40 4.80 -14.68
C ALA A 261 -13.08 5.90 -13.66
N ASP A 262 -12.51 5.54 -12.50
CA ASP A 262 -12.07 6.51 -11.49
C ASP A 262 -10.93 7.40 -12.04
N HIS A 263 -9.97 6.82 -12.79
CA HIS A 263 -8.91 7.57 -13.47
C HIS A 263 -9.47 8.52 -14.53
N ALA A 264 -10.41 8.05 -15.35
CA ALA A 264 -11.06 8.90 -16.36
C ALA A 264 -11.83 10.07 -15.71
N ASN A 265 -12.53 9.82 -14.61
CA ASN A 265 -13.25 10.85 -13.86
C ASN A 265 -12.27 11.85 -13.21
N ALA A 266 -11.16 11.39 -12.65
CA ALA A 266 -10.12 12.25 -12.07
C ALA A 266 -9.52 13.17 -13.13
N ARG A 267 -9.18 12.63 -14.30
CA ARG A 267 -8.66 13.43 -15.43
C ARG A 267 -9.67 14.47 -15.90
N ARG A 268 -10.94 14.08 -16.09
CA ARG A 268 -12.01 15.00 -16.46
C ARG A 268 -12.20 16.12 -15.42
N LEU A 269 -12.13 15.78 -14.13
CA LEU A 269 -12.18 16.77 -13.06
C LEU A 269 -10.99 17.73 -13.14
N ALA A 270 -9.78 17.22 -13.33
CA ALA A 270 -8.57 18.01 -13.44
C ALA A 270 -8.61 18.98 -14.64
N GLU A 271 -9.06 18.52 -15.80
CA GLU A 271 -9.26 19.36 -16.99
C GLU A 271 -10.26 20.49 -16.73
N GLY A 272 -11.37 20.18 -16.04
CA GLY A 272 -12.35 21.19 -15.68
C GLY A 272 -11.83 22.21 -14.66
N LEU A 273 -11.07 21.77 -13.66
CA LEU A 273 -10.45 22.64 -12.67
C LEU A 273 -9.37 23.52 -13.28
N ALA A 274 -8.51 22.99 -14.15
CA ALA A 274 -7.44 23.73 -14.81
C ALA A 274 -7.97 24.86 -15.73
N ALA A 275 -9.21 24.78 -16.18
CA ALA A 275 -9.87 25.83 -16.97
C ALA A 275 -10.43 26.96 -16.08
N MET A 276 -10.44 26.81 -14.77
CA MET A 276 -10.97 27.81 -13.83
C MET A 276 -9.90 28.86 -13.48
N PRO A 277 -10.26 30.17 -13.42
CA PRO A 277 -9.31 31.17 -12.97
C PRO A 277 -8.93 30.94 -11.49
N ASN A 278 -7.67 31.17 -11.16
CA ASN A 278 -7.09 31.00 -9.82
C ASN A 278 -6.94 29.55 -9.32
N ILE A 279 -7.04 28.56 -10.20
CA ILE A 279 -6.66 27.17 -9.91
C ILE A 279 -5.33 26.90 -10.61
N VAL A 280 -4.35 26.42 -9.84
CA VAL A 280 -3.05 25.98 -10.35
C VAL A 280 -3.04 24.45 -10.37
N LEU A 281 -3.08 23.89 -11.55
CA LEU A 281 -3.10 22.45 -11.79
C LEU A 281 -2.62 22.14 -13.21
N ASP A 282 -1.70 21.18 -13.34
CA ASP A 282 -1.37 20.56 -14.63
C ASP A 282 -2.16 19.24 -14.78
N PRO A 283 -3.24 19.22 -15.60
CA PRO A 283 -4.06 18.02 -15.74
C PRO A 283 -3.32 16.85 -16.41
N THR A 284 -2.20 17.11 -17.11
CA THR A 284 -1.40 16.05 -17.75
C THR A 284 -0.67 15.16 -16.74
N ARG A 285 -0.52 15.63 -15.50
CA ARG A 285 0.11 14.91 -14.40
C ARG A 285 -0.85 14.01 -13.61
N VAL A 286 -2.14 14.03 -13.95
CA VAL A 286 -3.14 13.17 -13.28
C VAL A 286 -3.14 11.80 -13.95
N GLU A 287 -2.34 10.90 -13.42
CA GLU A 287 -2.18 9.54 -13.94
C GLU A 287 -3.27 8.59 -13.44
N THR A 288 -3.73 8.77 -12.20
CA THR A 288 -4.65 7.86 -11.52
C THR A 288 -5.86 8.60 -10.93
N ASN A 289 -6.26 8.28 -9.72
CA ASN A 289 -7.48 8.78 -9.08
C ASN A 289 -7.26 9.96 -8.12
N ILE A 290 -6.07 10.56 -8.08
CA ILE A 290 -5.74 11.66 -7.18
C ILE A 290 -5.54 12.94 -7.98
N VAL A 291 -6.24 14.01 -7.58
CA VAL A 291 -6.12 15.35 -8.16
C VAL A 291 -5.66 16.30 -7.07
N ILE A 292 -4.48 16.90 -7.25
CA ILE A 292 -3.93 17.92 -6.34
C ILE A 292 -3.93 19.26 -7.06
N PHE A 293 -4.45 20.29 -6.44
CA PHE A 293 -4.51 21.64 -6.99
C PHE A 293 -4.34 22.69 -5.88
N GLU A 294 -3.91 23.89 -6.26
CA GLU A 294 -3.75 25.08 -5.40
C GLU A 294 -4.62 26.23 -5.86
#